data_8db476201fe0a882dd79fc8a687d81ea
#
_entry.id   8db476201fe0a882dd79fc8a687d81ea
#
_cell.length_a   1.000
_cell.length_b   1.000
_cell.length_c   1.000
_cell.angle_alpha   90.00
_cell.angle_beta   90.00
_cell.angle_gamma   90.00
#
_symmetry.space_group_name_H-M   'P 1'
#
loop_
_entity.id
_entity.type
_entity.pdbx_description
1 polymer ?
#
loop_
_entity_poly.entity_id
_entity_poly.type
_entity_poly.pdbx_seq_one_letter_code
_entity_poly.pdbx_strand_id
1 'polypeptide(L)'
;MIQPQGPVISVMLAVTDTPTAVAWYKHALGATELWSLESVAGLEIAGAPFFLGEPAKNGWESPAKLGITSTRVEVFCDDPDTMIARALEAGAAGSLDDIKDHHAPWGTHRQGGFTDPFGHIWLVGDRSPLGRFPH
;
A
#
# COMPACT_ATOMS: atom_id res chain seq x y z
N MET A 1 6.67 33.54 2.48
CA MET A 1 5.32 33.21 2.00
C MET A 1 5.25 31.78 1.54
N ILE A 2 4.23 31.05 2.02
CA ILE A 2 4.04 29.66 1.62
C ILE A 2 3.33 29.64 0.27
N GLN A 3 3.93 28.94 -0.71
CA GLN A 3 3.30 28.76 -2.00
C GLN A 3 2.10 27.83 -1.88
N PRO A 4 0.99 28.13 -2.56
CA PRO A 4 -0.10 27.16 -2.64
C PRO A 4 0.38 25.88 -3.29
N GLN A 5 -0.06 24.76 -2.74
CA GLN A 5 0.26 23.44 -3.28
C GLN A 5 -1.01 22.79 -3.78
N GLY A 6 -0.87 21.97 -4.84
CA GLY A 6 -1.99 21.19 -5.34
C GLY A 6 -2.43 20.16 -4.30
N PRO A 7 -3.62 19.59 -4.49
CA PRO A 7 -4.11 18.55 -3.58
C PRO A 7 -3.23 17.31 -3.61
N VAL A 8 -3.16 16.62 -2.48
CA VAL A 8 -2.50 15.31 -2.36
C VAL A 8 -3.60 14.28 -2.13
N ILE A 9 -3.60 13.24 -2.96
CA ILE A 9 -4.54 12.14 -2.79
C ILE A 9 -3.83 11.04 -2.01
N SER A 10 -4.47 10.53 -0.98
CA SER A 10 -3.95 9.44 -0.19
C SER A 10 -5.06 8.44 0.10
N VAL A 11 -4.69 7.32 0.70
CA VAL A 11 -5.62 6.27 1.10
C VAL A 11 -5.60 6.15 2.62
N MET A 12 -6.75 5.83 3.19
CA MET A 12 -6.85 5.47 4.60
C MET A 12 -7.28 4.01 4.70
N LEU A 13 -6.45 3.21 5.34
CA LEU A 13 -6.67 1.77 5.44
C LEU A 13 -7.32 1.44 6.78
N ALA A 14 -8.43 0.71 6.73
CA ALA A 14 -9.09 0.22 7.93
C ALA A 14 -8.31 -0.96 8.50
N VAL A 15 -7.90 -0.88 9.75
CA VAL A 15 -7.16 -1.93 10.45
C VAL A 15 -7.81 -2.20 11.81
N THR A 16 -7.62 -3.41 12.33
CA THR A 16 -8.25 -3.80 13.60
C THR A 16 -7.48 -3.29 14.82
N ASP A 17 -6.20 -3.03 14.68
CA ASP A 17 -5.36 -2.52 15.76
C ASP A 17 -4.26 -1.64 15.17
N THR A 18 -4.39 -0.34 15.37
CA THR A 18 -3.48 0.63 14.75
C THR A 18 -2.03 0.47 15.19
N PRO A 19 -1.70 0.32 16.49
CA PRO A 19 -0.29 0.13 16.87
C PRO A 19 0.36 -1.10 16.23
N THR A 20 -0.37 -2.21 16.15
CA THR A 20 0.12 -3.42 15.49
C THR A 20 0.36 -3.18 14.01
N ALA A 21 -0.56 -2.47 13.35
CA ALA A 21 -0.44 -2.16 11.92
C ALA A 21 0.74 -1.23 11.66
N VAL A 22 0.92 -0.20 12.47
CA VAL A 22 2.07 0.72 12.35
C VAL A 22 3.37 -0.08 12.40
N ALA A 23 3.51 -0.95 13.39
CA ALA A 23 4.72 -1.77 13.55
C ALA A 23 4.94 -2.66 12.32
N TRP A 24 3.89 -3.27 11.79
CA TRP A 24 4.00 -4.15 10.63
C TRP A 24 4.45 -3.39 9.38
N TYR A 25 3.80 -2.26 9.07
CA TYR A 25 4.15 -1.50 7.87
C TYR A 25 5.56 -0.92 7.94
N LYS A 26 6.01 -0.51 9.13
CA LYS A 26 7.39 -0.06 9.32
C LYS A 26 8.38 -1.19 9.04
N HIS A 27 8.11 -2.37 9.57
CA HIS A 27 8.99 -3.53 9.41
C HIS A 27 8.93 -4.11 7.99
N ALA A 28 7.73 -4.32 7.48
CA ALA A 28 7.51 -5.03 6.21
C ALA A 28 7.77 -4.17 4.98
N LEU A 29 7.40 -2.90 5.02
CA LEU A 29 7.45 -2.03 3.84
C LEU A 29 8.43 -0.86 4.00
N GLY A 30 9.13 -0.78 5.13
CA GLY A 30 10.04 0.32 5.36
C GLY A 30 9.34 1.66 5.54
N ALA A 31 8.08 1.64 5.96
CA ALA A 31 7.34 2.87 6.20
C ALA A 31 7.94 3.64 7.37
N THR A 32 7.86 4.97 7.30
CA THR A 32 8.22 5.84 8.41
C THR A 32 6.94 6.44 9.00
N GLU A 33 6.96 6.67 10.30
CA GLU A 33 5.80 7.21 10.99
C GLU A 33 5.81 8.73 10.90
N LEU A 34 4.69 9.32 10.42
CA LEU A 34 4.50 10.76 10.45
C LEU A 34 3.98 11.19 11.82
N TRP A 35 2.97 10.49 12.29
CA TRP A 35 2.39 10.66 13.62
C TRP A 35 1.55 9.43 13.95
N SER A 36 1.30 9.23 15.25
CA SER A 36 0.49 8.11 15.69
C SER A 36 -0.33 8.52 16.90
N LEU A 37 -1.63 8.33 16.79
CA LEU A 37 -2.58 8.39 17.89
C LEU A 37 -3.01 6.95 18.20
N GLU A 38 -3.83 6.76 19.19
CA GLU A 38 -4.17 5.40 19.62
C GLU A 38 -4.88 4.59 18.54
N SER A 39 -5.84 5.21 17.84
CA SER A 39 -6.69 4.52 16.87
C SER A 39 -6.50 4.99 15.44
N VAL A 40 -5.59 5.91 15.19
CA VAL A 40 -5.32 6.45 13.87
C VAL A 40 -3.84 6.81 13.76
N ALA A 41 -3.27 6.64 12.57
CA ALA A 41 -1.86 6.96 12.33
C ALA A 41 -1.63 7.42 10.91
N GLY A 42 -0.60 8.23 10.73
CA GLY A 42 -0.09 8.62 9.43
C GLY A 42 1.30 8.03 9.22
N LEU A 43 1.49 7.40 8.08
CA LEU A 43 2.76 6.79 7.68
C LEU A 43 3.15 7.31 6.30
N GLU A 44 4.40 7.08 5.91
CA GLU A 44 4.82 7.33 4.53
C GLU A 44 5.82 6.30 4.07
N ILE A 45 5.80 6.03 2.77
CA ILE A 45 6.79 5.21 2.09
C ILE A 45 7.41 6.09 1.02
N ALA A 46 8.73 6.36 1.15
CA ALA A 46 9.47 7.21 0.20
C ALA A 46 8.76 8.56 -0.07
N GLY A 47 8.23 9.17 0.98
CA GLY A 47 7.53 10.45 0.88
C GLY A 47 6.08 10.38 0.47
N ALA A 48 5.56 9.20 0.12
CA ALA A 48 4.15 9.01 -0.23
C ALA A 48 3.35 8.68 1.04
N PRO A 49 2.43 9.54 1.47
CA PRO A 49 1.70 9.31 2.72
C PRO A 49 0.53 8.34 2.55
N PHE A 50 0.23 7.63 3.60
CA PHE A 50 -1.01 6.86 3.74
C PHE A 50 -1.38 6.80 5.23
N PHE A 51 -2.63 6.48 5.50
CA PHE A 51 -3.17 6.58 6.84
C PHE A 51 -3.83 5.28 7.26
N LEU A 52 -3.86 5.05 8.57
CA LEU A 52 -4.49 3.89 9.18
C LEU A 52 -5.55 4.36 10.16
N GLY A 53 -6.63 3.62 10.28
CA GLY A 53 -7.65 3.92 11.27
C GLY A 53 -8.44 2.69 11.66
N GLU A 54 -8.99 2.72 12.88
CA GLU A 54 -9.85 1.65 13.37
C GLU A 54 -11.30 2.00 13.09
N PRO A 55 -12.07 1.10 12.45
CA PRO A 55 -13.49 1.35 12.19
C PRO A 55 -14.30 1.52 13.47
N ALA A 56 -15.32 2.36 13.41
CA ALA A 56 -16.18 2.67 14.55
C ALA A 56 -17.67 2.60 14.16
N LYS A 57 -18.05 1.58 13.37
CA LYS A 57 -19.43 1.38 12.89
C LYS A 57 -19.96 2.57 12.10
N ASN A 58 -19.13 3.10 11.23
CA ASN A 58 -19.41 4.31 10.45
C ASN A 58 -19.48 4.02 8.94
N GLY A 59 -19.90 2.81 8.55
CA GLY A 59 -19.97 2.41 7.14
C GLY A 59 -18.63 1.95 6.58
N TRP A 60 -17.67 1.65 7.44
CA TRP A 60 -16.31 1.33 7.09
C TRP A 60 -15.80 0.21 7.98
N GLU A 61 -15.11 -0.79 7.40
CA GLU A 61 -14.62 -1.95 8.13
C GLU A 61 -13.35 -2.48 7.50
N SER A 62 -12.55 -3.22 8.27
CA SER A 62 -11.32 -3.80 7.75
C SER A 62 -11.61 -4.97 6.81
N PRO A 63 -10.82 -5.13 5.74
CA PRO A 63 -10.96 -6.29 4.85
C PRO A 63 -10.76 -7.62 5.57
N ALA A 64 -9.96 -7.66 6.64
CA ALA A 64 -9.76 -8.87 7.42
C ALA A 64 -11.07 -9.38 8.03
N LYS A 65 -11.97 -8.47 8.44
CA LYS A 65 -13.29 -8.84 8.94
C LYS A 65 -14.29 -9.12 7.84
N LEU A 66 -14.23 -8.34 6.75
CA LEU A 66 -15.19 -8.47 5.65
C LEU A 66 -14.88 -9.66 4.74
N GLY A 67 -13.63 -10.11 4.68
CA GLY A 67 -13.20 -11.15 3.76
C GLY A 67 -13.03 -10.65 2.32
N ILE A 68 -13.19 -9.36 2.08
CA ILE A 68 -13.11 -8.75 0.75
C ILE A 68 -12.69 -7.29 0.89
N THR A 69 -12.06 -6.75 -0.13
CA THR A 69 -11.78 -5.32 -0.24
C THR A 69 -12.16 -4.82 -1.62
N SER A 70 -12.61 -3.58 -1.69
CA SER A 70 -12.98 -2.93 -2.95
C SER A 70 -11.84 -2.08 -3.52
N THR A 71 -10.71 -1.98 -2.82
CA THR A 71 -9.61 -1.10 -3.18
C THR A 71 -8.29 -1.85 -3.11
N ARG A 72 -7.37 -1.53 -4.02
CA ARG A 72 -6.00 -2.02 -3.99
C ARG A 72 -5.07 -0.83 -3.83
N VAL A 73 -4.01 -1.01 -3.04
CA VAL A 73 -2.96 -0.01 -2.92
C VAL A 73 -1.87 -0.35 -3.94
N GLU A 74 -1.50 0.59 -4.78
CA GLU A 74 -0.43 0.38 -5.75
C GLU A 74 0.81 1.16 -5.36
N VAL A 75 1.95 0.48 -5.39
CA VAL A 75 3.27 1.08 -5.16
C VAL A 75 4.08 0.93 -6.44
N PHE A 76 4.62 2.05 -6.93
CA PHE A 76 5.49 2.08 -8.09
C PHE A 76 6.91 2.38 -7.61
N CYS A 77 7.84 1.46 -7.85
CA CYS A 77 9.19 1.57 -7.33
C CYS A 77 10.20 0.96 -8.29
N ASP A 78 11.49 1.16 -8.00
CA ASP A 78 12.56 0.69 -8.89
C ASP A 78 12.85 -0.80 -8.70
N ASP A 79 12.54 -1.38 -7.54
CA ASP A 79 12.81 -2.78 -7.25
C ASP A 79 11.59 -3.44 -6.59
N PRO A 80 10.55 -3.75 -7.37
CA PRO A 80 9.36 -4.39 -6.82
C PRO A 80 9.63 -5.79 -6.23
N ASP A 81 10.58 -6.53 -6.78
CA ASP A 81 10.91 -7.87 -6.28
C ASP A 81 11.33 -7.86 -4.82
N THR A 82 12.24 -6.95 -4.46
CA THR A 82 12.74 -6.84 -3.09
C THR A 82 11.64 -6.41 -2.13
N MET A 83 10.80 -5.46 -2.55
CA MET A 83 9.71 -4.99 -1.69
C MET A 83 8.70 -6.10 -1.40
N ILE A 84 8.31 -6.86 -2.41
CA ILE A 84 7.37 -7.97 -2.25
C ILE A 84 7.99 -9.07 -1.37
N ALA A 85 9.26 -9.44 -1.63
CA ALA A 85 9.94 -10.46 -0.84
C ALA A 85 9.99 -10.09 0.63
N ARG A 86 10.28 -8.84 0.94
CA ARG A 86 10.32 -8.34 2.32
C ARG A 86 8.96 -8.43 3.00
N ALA A 87 7.89 -8.06 2.28
CA ALA A 87 6.54 -8.15 2.80
C ALA A 87 6.14 -9.60 3.11
N LEU A 88 6.42 -10.52 2.20
CA LEU A 88 6.13 -11.94 2.39
C LEU A 88 6.91 -12.52 3.57
N GLU A 89 8.18 -12.15 3.72
CA GLU A 89 9.00 -12.58 4.85
C GLU A 89 8.47 -12.04 6.17
N ALA A 90 7.85 -10.88 6.17
CA ALA A 90 7.22 -10.27 7.35
C ALA A 90 5.82 -10.81 7.64
N GLY A 91 5.33 -11.78 6.89
CA GLY A 91 4.07 -12.45 7.16
C GLY A 91 2.91 -12.10 6.25
N ALA A 92 3.13 -11.32 5.21
CA ALA A 92 2.09 -11.08 4.20
C ALA A 92 1.77 -12.39 3.46
N ALA A 93 0.53 -12.51 3.01
CA ALA A 93 0.12 -13.63 2.17
C ALA A 93 0.46 -13.34 0.70
N GLY A 94 0.70 -14.38 -0.09
CA GLY A 94 0.86 -14.25 -1.52
C GLY A 94 -0.42 -13.70 -2.14
N SER A 95 -0.27 -12.94 -3.23
CA SER A 95 -1.41 -12.40 -3.93
C SER A 95 -1.85 -13.30 -5.07
N LEU A 96 -2.86 -12.82 -5.80
CA LEU A 96 -3.36 -13.49 -7.00
C LEU A 96 -2.29 -13.63 -8.09
N ASP A 97 -1.30 -12.73 -8.09
CA ASP A 97 -0.24 -12.71 -9.09
C ASP A 97 1.12 -12.76 -8.44
N ASP A 98 1.92 -13.77 -8.82
CA ASP A 98 3.35 -13.76 -8.53
C ASP A 98 4.01 -12.63 -9.33
N ILE A 99 5.14 -12.14 -8.83
CA ILE A 99 5.85 -11.09 -9.55
C ILE A 99 6.39 -11.63 -10.87
N LYS A 100 6.07 -10.91 -11.94
CA LYS A 100 6.49 -11.27 -13.31
C LYS A 100 6.38 -10.07 -14.23
N ASP A 101 6.91 -10.23 -15.44
CA ASP A 101 6.76 -9.24 -16.48
C ASP A 101 5.41 -9.45 -17.18
N HIS A 102 4.64 -8.38 -17.26
CA HIS A 102 3.34 -8.36 -17.93
C HIS A 102 3.46 -7.59 -19.25
N HIS A 103 2.73 -8.03 -20.25
CA HIS A 103 2.58 -7.27 -21.49
C HIS A 103 1.60 -6.13 -21.25
N ALA A 104 2.03 -4.93 -21.60
CA ALA A 104 1.20 -3.73 -21.54
C ALA A 104 1.26 -2.99 -22.86
N PRO A 105 0.28 -2.12 -23.17
CA PRO A 105 0.29 -1.38 -24.45
C PRO A 105 1.56 -0.55 -24.67
N TRP A 106 2.21 -0.11 -23.60
CA TRP A 106 3.44 0.69 -23.66
C TRP A 106 4.71 -0.15 -23.60
N GLY A 107 4.62 -1.47 -23.44
CA GLY A 107 5.78 -2.35 -23.32
C GLY A 107 5.65 -3.32 -22.17
N THR A 108 6.74 -3.55 -21.44
CA THR A 108 6.75 -4.46 -20.30
C THR A 108 6.48 -3.73 -19.00
N HIS A 109 5.63 -4.32 -18.17
CA HIS A 109 5.38 -3.84 -16.80
C HIS A 109 5.65 -4.99 -15.84
N ARG A 110 6.66 -4.84 -14.99
CA ARG A 110 6.94 -5.82 -13.95
C ARG A 110 6.10 -5.52 -12.73
N GLN A 111 5.29 -6.49 -12.30
CA GLN A 111 4.36 -6.31 -11.20
C GLN A 111 4.06 -7.63 -10.51
N GLY A 112 3.87 -7.56 -9.22
CA GLY A 112 3.31 -8.61 -8.40
C GLY A 112 2.53 -7.98 -7.26
N GLY A 113 2.30 -8.73 -6.19
CA GLY A 113 1.58 -8.18 -5.06
C GLY A 113 1.57 -9.10 -3.85
N PHE A 114 0.89 -8.64 -2.84
CA PHE A 114 0.70 -9.40 -1.61
C PHE A 114 -0.57 -8.90 -0.91
N THR A 115 -1.06 -9.72 0.03
CA THR A 115 -2.14 -9.31 0.93
C THR A 115 -1.53 -9.11 2.31
N ASP A 116 -1.72 -7.93 2.89
CA ASP A 116 -1.17 -7.64 4.22
C ASP A 116 -1.96 -8.36 5.32
N PRO A 117 -1.46 -8.40 6.56
CA PRO A 117 -2.15 -9.10 7.65
C PRO A 117 -3.54 -8.54 7.99
N PHE A 118 -3.87 -7.36 7.48
CA PHE A 118 -5.15 -6.70 7.74
C PHE A 118 -6.13 -6.86 6.60
N GLY A 119 -5.74 -7.64 5.57
CA GLY A 119 -6.59 -8.00 4.43
C GLY A 119 -6.49 -7.05 3.24
N HIS A 120 -5.66 -6.03 3.31
CA HIS A 120 -5.49 -5.10 2.18
C HIS A 120 -4.58 -5.70 1.11
N ILE A 121 -4.99 -5.52 -0.14
CA ILE A 121 -4.24 -6.01 -1.30
C ILE A 121 -3.32 -4.89 -1.79
N TRP A 122 -2.04 -5.23 -1.89
CA TRP A 122 -1.01 -4.32 -2.39
C TRP A 122 -0.47 -4.86 -3.71
N LEU A 123 -0.45 -4.00 -4.72
CA LEU A 123 0.23 -4.27 -5.98
C LEU A 123 1.54 -3.47 -5.96
N VAL A 124 2.62 -4.12 -6.32
CA VAL A 124 3.94 -3.50 -6.33
C VAL A 124 4.55 -3.72 -7.70
N GLY A 125 4.89 -2.66 -8.37
CA GLY A 125 5.39 -2.75 -9.73
C GLY A 125 6.37 -1.64 -10.08
N ASP A 126 6.88 -1.70 -11.30
CA ASP A 126 7.76 -0.67 -11.81
C ASP A 126 6.95 0.59 -12.18
N ARG A 127 7.65 1.65 -12.51
CA ARG A 127 7.05 2.97 -12.75
C ARG A 127 6.43 3.13 -14.12
N SER A 128 6.46 2.09 -14.97
CA SER A 128 6.02 2.23 -16.35
C SER A 128 4.58 2.72 -16.52
N PRO A 129 3.60 2.33 -15.64
CA PRO A 129 2.24 2.85 -15.78
C PRO A 129 2.09 4.34 -15.49
N LEU A 130 3.09 4.97 -14.89
CA LEU A 130 3.02 6.40 -14.54
C LEU A 130 3.31 7.28 -15.76
N GLY A 131 3.88 6.72 -16.82
CA GLY A 131 4.12 7.45 -18.05
C GLY A 131 2.84 7.65 -18.85
N ARG A 132 2.85 8.65 -19.72
CA ARG A 132 1.74 8.89 -20.62
C ARG A 132 1.81 7.96 -21.82
N PHE A 133 0.67 7.39 -22.19
CA PHE A 133 0.55 6.55 -23.38
C PHE A 133 -0.61 7.05 -24.25
N PRO A 134 -0.46 7.04 -25.60
CA PRO A 134 0.74 6.67 -26.35
C PRO A 134 1.85 7.70 -26.22
N HIS A 135 3.10 7.21 -26.35
CA HIS A 135 4.30 8.06 -26.26
C HIS A 135 4.55 8.78 -27.58
#